data_fb9aacede8efcb51b0eb64ed62b5d6de
#
_entry.id   fb9aacede8efcb51b0eb64ed62b5d6de
#
_cell.length_a   1.000
_cell.length_b   1.000
_cell.length_c   1.000
_cell.angle_alpha   90.00
_cell.angle_beta   90.00
_cell.angle_gamma   90.00
#
_symmetry.space_group_name_H-M   'P 1'
#
loop_
_entity.id
_entity.type
_entity.pdbx_description
1 polymer ?
#
loop_
_entity_poly.entity_id
_entity_poly.type
_entity_poly.pdbx_seq_one_letter_code
_entity_poly.pdbx_strand_id
1 'polypeptide(L)'
;PNMGECWGEGTATFMILGNICTRSCGFCGVKTGRPLEVDWEEPEKVAKSISVMGIKHAVITSVDRDDLTDMGSIIWAETVKSIRRINPGITLETLIPDFQGIHKHLDRIIDVMPEVISHNIETVKRLTREVRIQARYERSLEVLNYLKSQGVNSWTNGVCSD
;
A
#
# COMPACT_ATOMS: atom_id res chain seq x y z
N PRO A 1 3.93 5.17 17.53
CA PRO A 1 4.58 4.31 18.53
C PRO A 1 5.91 3.72 18.05
N ASN A 2 6.04 3.37 16.78
CA ASN A 2 7.23 2.66 16.26
C ASN A 2 8.33 3.57 15.69
N MET A 3 8.19 4.89 15.80
CA MET A 3 9.15 5.84 15.20
C MET A 3 10.57 5.69 15.75
N GLY A 4 10.74 5.31 17.02
CA GLY A 4 12.06 5.18 17.62
C GLY A 4 12.84 3.95 17.18
N GLU A 5 12.19 2.80 17.03
CA GLU A 5 12.83 1.54 16.65
C GLU A 5 13.05 1.47 15.13
N CYS A 6 12.02 1.73 14.32
CA CYS A 6 12.11 1.66 12.87
C CYS A 6 13.11 2.67 12.27
N TRP A 7 13.18 3.89 12.82
CA TRP A 7 14.14 4.90 12.37
C TRP A 7 15.58 4.52 12.71
N GLY A 8 15.79 3.88 13.85
CA GLY A 8 17.14 3.39 14.24
C GLY A 8 17.65 2.30 13.28
N GLU A 9 16.76 1.55 12.66
CA GLU A 9 17.08 0.48 11.70
C GLU A 9 17.10 0.94 10.24
N GLY A 10 16.78 2.21 9.95
CA GLY A 10 16.73 2.75 8.58
C GLY A 10 15.49 2.33 7.80
N THR A 11 14.38 2.05 8.49
CA THR A 11 13.07 1.71 7.90
C THR A 11 12.09 2.86 8.09
N ALA A 12 11.31 3.18 7.05
CA ALA A 12 10.23 4.16 7.15
C ALA A 12 9.05 3.80 6.25
N THR A 13 7.84 4.17 6.69
CA THR A 13 6.60 4.01 5.93
C THR A 13 6.17 5.34 5.33
N PHE A 14 5.84 5.33 4.06
CA PHE A 14 5.34 6.48 3.30
C PHE A 14 3.95 6.19 2.79
N MET A 15 3.02 7.12 3.06
CA MET A 15 1.65 7.04 2.54
C MET A 15 1.53 7.92 1.30
N ILE A 16 1.06 7.35 0.21
CA ILE A 16 0.86 8.02 -1.08
C ILE A 16 -0.61 8.20 -1.42
N LEU A 17 -0.90 8.92 -2.52
CA LEU A 17 -2.23 9.24 -3.02
C LEU A 17 -3.01 10.21 -2.11
N GLY A 18 -2.26 10.99 -1.30
CA GLY A 18 -2.81 12.03 -0.43
C GLY A 18 -3.19 11.52 0.96
N ASN A 19 -4.05 12.27 1.64
CA ASN A 19 -4.42 12.06 3.06
C ASN A 19 -5.93 11.94 3.32
N ILE A 20 -6.72 11.78 2.25
CA ILE A 20 -8.17 11.55 2.32
C ILE A 20 -8.46 10.23 1.63
N CYS A 21 -9.12 9.31 2.34
CA CYS A 21 -9.47 7.98 1.85
C CYS A 21 -10.93 7.96 1.38
N THR A 22 -11.22 7.20 0.32
CA THR A 22 -12.60 6.96 -0.12
C THR A 22 -13.33 5.97 0.77
N ARG A 23 -12.61 5.23 1.64
CA ARG A 23 -13.17 4.22 2.56
C ARG A 23 -13.10 4.68 4.01
N SER A 24 -14.03 4.14 4.84
CA SER A 24 -14.21 4.48 6.25
C SER A 24 -14.00 3.28 7.17
N CYS A 25 -12.77 2.78 7.25
CA CYS A 25 -12.45 1.68 8.16
C CYS A 25 -12.46 2.16 9.61
N GLY A 26 -13.17 1.45 10.50
CA GLY A 26 -13.44 1.90 11.87
C GLY A 26 -12.20 2.02 12.77
N PHE A 27 -11.10 1.37 12.44
CA PHE A 27 -9.82 1.43 13.18
C PHE A 27 -8.84 2.48 12.61
N CYS A 28 -9.14 3.03 11.43
CA CYS A 28 -8.19 3.88 10.70
C CYS A 28 -8.33 5.35 11.09
N GLY A 29 -7.21 5.99 11.40
CA GLY A 29 -7.16 7.42 11.71
C GLY A 29 -7.15 8.35 10.49
N VAL A 30 -7.15 7.80 9.27
CA VAL A 30 -7.15 8.60 8.04
C VAL A 30 -8.54 9.18 7.79
N LYS A 31 -8.57 10.46 7.41
CA LYS A 31 -9.82 11.17 7.12
C LYS A 31 -10.54 10.53 5.93
N THR A 32 -11.81 10.18 6.12
CA THR A 32 -12.71 9.74 5.04
C THR A 32 -13.32 10.93 4.32
N GLY A 33 -13.42 10.86 3.00
CA GLY A 33 -14.07 11.91 2.22
C GLY A 33 -13.78 11.81 0.73
N ARG A 34 -13.97 12.93 0.04
CA ARG A 34 -13.60 13.07 -1.36
C ARG A 34 -12.14 13.51 -1.45
N PRO A 35 -11.25 12.68 -2.01
CA PRO A 35 -9.84 13.03 -2.18
C PRO A 35 -9.66 14.20 -3.15
N LEU A 36 -8.52 14.88 -3.05
CA LEU A 36 -8.09 15.86 -4.01
C LEU A 36 -7.61 15.19 -5.32
N GLU A 37 -7.35 15.99 -6.33
CA GLU A 37 -6.72 15.52 -7.56
C GLU A 37 -5.38 14.84 -7.27
N VAL A 38 -5.00 13.93 -8.18
CA VAL A 38 -3.75 13.18 -8.07
C VAL A 38 -2.56 14.12 -8.27
N ASP A 39 -1.61 14.10 -7.34
CA ASP A 39 -0.32 14.78 -7.51
C ASP A 39 0.64 13.88 -8.29
N TRP A 40 0.80 14.15 -9.56
CA TRP A 40 1.70 13.39 -10.44
C TRP A 40 3.18 13.57 -10.13
N GLU A 41 3.55 14.53 -9.28
CA GLU A 41 4.92 14.72 -8.78
C GLU A 41 5.18 13.95 -7.48
N GLU A 42 4.14 13.40 -6.84
CA GLU A 42 4.26 12.66 -5.58
C GLU A 42 5.28 11.51 -5.66
N PRO A 43 5.33 10.69 -6.73
CA PRO A 43 6.35 9.64 -6.87
C PRO A 43 7.80 10.15 -6.74
N GLU A 44 8.09 11.26 -7.37
CA GLU A 44 9.42 11.88 -7.34
C GLU A 44 9.72 12.48 -5.95
N LYS A 45 8.72 13.13 -5.33
CA LYS A 45 8.83 13.74 -4.00
C LYS A 45 9.11 12.67 -2.92
N VAL A 46 8.40 11.54 -2.99
CA VAL A 46 8.63 10.40 -2.08
C VAL A 46 10.03 9.83 -2.26
N ALA A 47 10.45 9.59 -3.50
CA ALA A 47 11.77 9.04 -3.79
C ALA A 47 12.90 9.95 -3.29
N LYS A 48 12.79 11.28 -3.45
CA LYS A 48 13.74 12.26 -2.91
C LYS A 48 13.73 12.29 -1.39
N SER A 49 12.57 12.21 -0.75
CA SER A 49 12.46 12.17 0.71
C SER A 49 13.19 10.95 1.29
N ILE A 50 13.01 9.78 0.69
CA ILE A 50 13.72 8.54 1.05
C ILE A 50 15.24 8.74 0.96
N SER A 51 15.72 9.36 -0.13
CA SER A 51 17.15 9.64 -0.33
C SER A 51 17.72 10.57 0.75
N VAL A 52 17.03 11.68 1.02
CA VAL A 52 17.46 12.66 2.03
C VAL A 52 17.49 12.05 3.43
N MET A 53 16.53 11.18 3.74
CA MET A 53 16.43 10.49 5.03
C MET A 53 17.41 9.31 5.19
N GLY A 54 18.08 8.90 4.12
CA GLY A 54 19.02 7.75 4.14
C GLY A 54 18.36 6.41 4.45
N ILE A 55 17.09 6.24 4.04
CA ILE A 55 16.30 5.03 4.30
C ILE A 55 16.87 3.85 3.50
N LYS A 56 16.99 2.69 4.16
CA LYS A 56 17.49 1.44 3.56
C LYS A 56 16.36 0.49 3.16
N HIS A 57 15.25 0.56 3.91
CA HIS A 57 14.02 -0.20 3.62
C HIS A 57 12.82 0.73 3.71
N ALA A 58 12.09 0.88 2.61
CA ALA A 58 10.89 1.70 2.59
C ALA A 58 9.64 0.84 2.43
N VAL A 59 8.65 1.11 3.28
CA VAL A 59 7.30 0.57 3.14
C VAL A 59 6.43 1.65 2.52
N ILE A 60 5.83 1.35 1.38
CA ILE A 60 4.89 2.24 0.71
C ILE A 60 3.48 1.75 1.00
N THR A 61 2.62 2.62 1.45
CA THR A 61 1.19 2.38 1.62
C THR A 61 0.38 3.51 0.99
N SER A 62 -0.92 3.39 0.91
CA SER A 62 -1.77 4.45 0.37
C SER A 62 -3.11 4.55 1.07
N VAL A 63 -3.80 5.65 0.83
CA VAL A 63 -5.25 5.72 0.98
C VAL A 63 -5.93 4.94 -0.15
N ASP A 64 -7.16 4.47 0.06
CA ASP A 64 -7.97 3.93 -1.04
C ASP A 64 -8.48 5.06 -1.93
N ARG A 65 -8.41 4.84 -3.23
CA ARG A 65 -8.83 5.78 -4.29
C ARG A 65 -9.84 5.10 -5.22
N ASP A 66 -10.95 4.60 -4.65
CA ASP A 66 -12.05 3.99 -5.42
C ASP A 66 -12.73 4.99 -6.38
N ASP A 67 -12.41 6.28 -6.26
CA ASP A 67 -12.84 7.37 -7.14
C ASP A 67 -12.07 7.42 -8.48
N LEU A 68 -10.91 6.80 -8.56
CA LEU A 68 -10.09 6.74 -9.77
C LEU A 68 -10.38 5.46 -10.57
N THR A 69 -10.36 5.57 -11.88
CA THR A 69 -10.58 4.43 -12.79
C THR A 69 -9.51 3.36 -12.70
N ASP A 70 -8.30 3.74 -12.31
CA ASP A 70 -7.15 2.87 -12.08
C ASP A 70 -6.89 2.61 -10.59
N MET A 71 -7.72 3.16 -9.71
CA MET A 71 -7.60 3.05 -8.24
C MET A 71 -6.23 3.50 -7.71
N GLY A 72 -5.55 4.38 -8.47
CA GLY A 72 -4.23 4.89 -8.13
C GLY A 72 -3.08 3.95 -8.48
N SER A 73 -3.33 2.82 -9.13
CA SER A 73 -2.29 1.82 -9.44
C SER A 73 -1.16 2.37 -10.34
N ILE A 74 -1.44 3.40 -11.15
CA ILE A 74 -0.41 4.07 -11.96
C ILE A 74 0.56 4.82 -11.05
N ILE A 75 0.06 5.61 -10.10
CA ILE A 75 0.91 6.33 -9.14
C ILE A 75 1.74 5.34 -8.30
N TRP A 76 1.14 4.22 -7.90
CA TRP A 76 1.86 3.15 -7.21
C TRP A 76 3.08 2.68 -8.02
N ALA A 77 2.87 2.31 -9.28
CA ALA A 77 3.95 1.83 -10.16
C ALA A 77 5.02 2.91 -10.38
N GLU A 78 4.63 4.15 -10.63
CA GLU A 78 5.55 5.27 -10.82
C GLU A 78 6.34 5.60 -9.54
N THR A 79 5.72 5.42 -8.35
CA THR A 79 6.40 5.59 -7.07
C THR A 79 7.52 4.57 -6.90
N VAL A 80 7.25 3.28 -7.15
CA VAL A 80 8.27 2.23 -7.06
C VAL A 80 9.42 2.49 -8.05
N LYS A 81 9.09 2.84 -9.30
CA LYS A 81 10.10 3.18 -10.33
C LYS A 81 10.97 4.38 -9.93
N SER A 82 10.35 5.44 -9.44
CA SER A 82 11.06 6.65 -9.01
C SER A 82 11.96 6.39 -7.82
N ILE A 83 11.50 5.60 -6.84
CA ILE A 83 12.30 5.22 -5.68
C ILE A 83 13.53 4.42 -6.14
N ARG A 84 13.37 3.41 -6.98
CA ARG A 84 14.50 2.60 -7.48
C ARG A 84 15.50 3.41 -8.29
N ARG A 85 15.03 4.35 -9.09
CA ARG A 85 15.88 5.22 -9.91
C ARG A 85 16.74 6.15 -9.05
N ILE A 86 16.17 6.73 -8.00
CA ILE A 86 16.85 7.72 -7.14
C ILE A 86 17.64 7.05 -6.02
N ASN A 87 17.19 5.88 -5.54
CA ASN A 87 17.78 5.15 -4.41
C ASN A 87 18.20 3.73 -4.82
N PRO A 88 19.23 3.55 -5.63
CA PRO A 88 19.66 2.22 -6.05
C PRO A 88 20.09 1.39 -4.83
N GLY A 89 19.60 0.14 -4.77
CA GLY A 89 19.89 -0.80 -3.69
C GLY A 89 18.96 -0.71 -2.47
N ILE A 90 17.96 0.18 -2.49
CA ILE A 90 16.91 0.18 -1.46
C ILE A 90 16.03 -1.06 -1.60
N THR A 91 15.56 -1.60 -0.48
CA THR A 91 14.52 -2.63 -0.46
C THR A 91 13.14 -1.99 -0.28
N LEU A 92 12.13 -2.51 -0.99
CA LEU A 92 10.78 -1.96 -1.02
C LEU A 92 9.74 -3.00 -0.64
N GLU A 93 8.91 -2.63 0.30
CA GLU A 93 7.63 -3.28 0.55
C GLU A 93 6.49 -2.37 0.05
N THR A 94 5.50 -2.96 -0.60
CA THR A 94 4.28 -2.27 -1.02
C THR A 94 3.09 -2.86 -0.28
N LEU A 95 2.55 -2.13 0.70
CA LEU A 95 1.34 -2.50 1.43
C LEU A 95 0.13 -1.96 0.67
N ILE A 96 -0.37 -2.78 -0.25
CA ILE A 96 -1.38 -2.37 -1.24
C ILE A 96 -2.82 -2.46 -0.74
N PRO A 97 -3.74 -1.63 -1.27
CA PRO A 97 -5.17 -1.83 -1.13
C PRO A 97 -5.64 -3.05 -1.93
N ASP A 98 -6.92 -3.42 -1.82
CA ASP A 98 -7.45 -4.57 -2.55
C ASP A 98 -7.68 -4.32 -4.06
N PHE A 99 -7.53 -3.07 -4.54
CA PHE A 99 -7.84 -2.66 -5.93
C PHE A 99 -9.13 -3.28 -6.47
N GLN A 100 -10.10 -3.49 -5.58
CA GLN A 100 -11.38 -4.21 -5.85
C GLN A 100 -11.20 -5.60 -6.49
N GLY A 101 -10.03 -6.22 -6.34
CA GLY A 101 -9.68 -7.52 -6.92
C GLY A 101 -9.40 -7.48 -8.43
N ILE A 102 -9.23 -6.31 -9.01
CA ILE A 102 -8.99 -6.16 -10.46
C ILE A 102 -7.53 -6.46 -10.78
N HIS A 103 -7.27 -7.60 -11.40
CA HIS A 103 -5.93 -8.11 -11.71
C HIS A 103 -5.06 -7.11 -12.45
N LYS A 104 -5.58 -6.39 -13.44
CA LYS A 104 -4.85 -5.37 -14.18
C LYS A 104 -4.14 -4.32 -13.29
N HIS A 105 -4.71 -4.01 -12.13
CA HIS A 105 -4.12 -3.06 -11.19
C HIS A 105 -3.07 -3.74 -10.31
N LEU A 106 -3.29 -5.00 -9.95
CA LEU A 106 -2.31 -5.82 -9.24
C LEU A 106 -1.09 -6.09 -10.12
N ASP A 107 -1.29 -6.42 -11.39
CA ASP A 107 -0.23 -6.66 -12.37
C ASP A 107 0.73 -5.47 -12.47
N ARG A 108 0.22 -4.23 -12.45
CA ARG A 108 1.08 -3.04 -12.45
C ARG A 108 2.06 -2.98 -11.29
N ILE A 109 1.64 -3.48 -10.11
CA ILE A 109 2.52 -3.52 -8.94
C ILE A 109 3.50 -4.68 -9.05
N ILE A 110 3.05 -5.82 -9.55
CA ILE A 110 3.88 -7.00 -9.79
C ILE A 110 4.97 -6.68 -10.82
N ASP A 111 4.62 -6.01 -11.91
CA ASP A 111 5.53 -5.67 -13.02
C ASP A 111 6.69 -4.76 -12.60
N VAL A 112 6.50 -3.92 -11.56
CA VAL A 112 7.59 -3.08 -11.04
C VAL A 112 8.42 -3.77 -9.96
N MET A 113 8.10 -5.02 -9.63
CA MET A 113 8.88 -5.95 -8.82
C MET A 113 9.40 -5.38 -7.48
N PRO A 114 8.55 -4.91 -6.57
CA PRO A 114 9.01 -4.65 -5.21
C PRO A 114 9.47 -5.96 -4.56
N GLU A 115 10.32 -5.89 -3.55
CA GLU A 115 10.80 -7.09 -2.83
C GLU A 115 9.68 -7.81 -2.09
N VAL A 116 8.67 -7.06 -1.62
CA VAL A 116 7.50 -7.60 -0.93
C VAL A 116 6.25 -6.85 -1.39
N ILE A 117 5.17 -7.60 -1.65
CA ILE A 117 3.82 -7.05 -1.82
C ILE A 117 2.96 -7.57 -0.68
N SER A 118 2.53 -6.70 0.22
CA SER A 118 1.68 -7.04 1.34
C SER A 118 0.27 -6.48 1.17
N HIS A 119 -0.71 -7.20 1.73
CA HIS A 119 -2.10 -6.77 1.75
C HIS A 119 -2.76 -7.20 3.07
N ASN A 120 -3.33 -6.26 3.79
CA ASN A 120 -3.89 -6.52 5.11
C ASN A 120 -5.32 -7.07 5.05
N ILE A 121 -5.59 -8.11 5.83
CA ILE A 121 -6.95 -8.63 6.09
C ILE A 121 -7.62 -7.84 7.23
N GLU A 122 -6.85 -7.36 8.19
CA GLU A 122 -7.18 -6.52 9.35
C GLU A 122 -8.05 -7.19 10.41
N THR A 123 -8.93 -8.09 10.03
CA THR A 123 -9.83 -8.76 10.98
C THR A 123 -10.37 -10.09 10.41
N VAL A 124 -11.03 -10.87 11.26
CA VAL A 124 -11.70 -12.11 10.88
C VAL A 124 -12.96 -11.84 10.04
N LYS A 125 -13.38 -12.82 9.24
CA LYS A 125 -14.52 -12.70 8.34
C LYS A 125 -15.79 -12.13 8.99
N ARG A 126 -16.16 -12.60 10.19
CA ARG A 126 -17.38 -12.18 10.89
C ARG A 126 -17.41 -10.70 11.26
N LEU A 127 -16.24 -10.07 11.48
CA LEU A 127 -16.11 -8.68 11.87
C LEU A 127 -15.81 -7.73 10.70
N THR A 128 -15.54 -8.25 9.50
CA THR A 128 -15.12 -7.41 8.36
C THR A 128 -16.12 -6.28 8.06
N ARG A 129 -17.40 -6.55 8.12
CA ARG A 129 -18.44 -5.54 7.83
C ARG A 129 -18.50 -4.43 8.87
N GLU A 130 -18.12 -4.71 10.12
CA GLU A 130 -18.11 -3.73 11.20
C GLU A 130 -16.82 -2.89 11.18
N VAL A 131 -15.69 -3.55 10.90
CA VAL A 131 -14.35 -2.96 10.99
C VAL A 131 -13.93 -2.30 9.68
N ARG A 132 -14.30 -2.90 8.52
CA ARG A 132 -13.92 -2.46 7.17
C ARG A 132 -15.14 -2.45 6.25
N ILE A 133 -15.98 -1.44 6.35
CA ILE A 133 -17.34 -1.39 5.74
C ILE A 133 -17.31 -1.64 4.21
N GLN A 134 -16.34 -1.07 3.48
CA GLN A 134 -16.24 -1.18 2.01
C GLN A 134 -15.37 -2.35 1.53
N ALA A 135 -14.54 -2.91 2.40
CA ALA A 135 -13.70 -4.06 2.06
C ALA A 135 -14.49 -5.38 2.18
N ARG A 136 -14.01 -6.40 1.49
CA ARG A 136 -14.58 -7.74 1.53
C ARG A 136 -13.50 -8.73 1.92
N TYR A 137 -13.79 -9.60 2.88
CA TYR A 137 -12.86 -10.61 3.36
C TYR A 137 -12.40 -11.54 2.23
N GLU A 138 -13.35 -12.04 1.45
CA GLU A 138 -13.09 -12.93 0.32
C GLU A 138 -12.20 -12.27 -0.74
N ARG A 139 -12.44 -10.98 -1.03
CA ARG A 139 -11.62 -10.22 -1.97
C ARG A 139 -10.18 -10.09 -1.49
N SER A 140 -9.96 -9.85 -0.21
CA SER A 140 -8.61 -9.81 0.35
C SER A 140 -7.89 -11.15 0.21
N LEU A 141 -8.60 -12.27 0.40
CA LEU A 141 -8.05 -13.61 0.14
C LEU A 141 -7.77 -13.85 -1.35
N GLU A 142 -8.64 -13.40 -2.24
CA GLU A 142 -8.44 -13.50 -3.70
C GLU A 142 -7.20 -12.71 -4.13
N VAL A 143 -7.00 -11.50 -3.63
CA VAL A 143 -5.80 -10.69 -3.89
C VAL A 143 -4.53 -11.44 -3.43
N LEU A 144 -4.49 -11.95 -2.20
CA LEU A 144 -3.35 -12.69 -1.68
C LEU A 144 -3.08 -13.98 -2.47
N ASN A 145 -4.13 -14.72 -2.85
CA ASN A 145 -4.00 -15.91 -3.67
C ASN A 145 -3.49 -15.58 -5.07
N TYR A 146 -3.95 -14.47 -5.66
CA TYR A 146 -3.47 -14.02 -6.96
C TYR A 146 -1.98 -13.67 -6.89
N LEU A 147 -1.55 -12.84 -5.93
CA LEU A 147 -0.14 -12.51 -5.72
C LEU A 147 0.73 -13.77 -5.58
N LYS A 148 0.29 -14.72 -4.76
CA LYS A 148 0.98 -16.01 -4.57
C LYS A 148 1.08 -16.79 -5.89
N SER A 149 0.02 -16.82 -6.71
CA SER A 149 0.01 -17.53 -8.00
C SER A 149 0.98 -16.91 -9.00
N GLN A 150 1.27 -15.61 -8.90
CA GLN A 150 2.26 -14.91 -9.72
C GLN A 150 3.70 -15.08 -9.20
N GLY A 151 3.92 -15.87 -8.14
CA GLY A 151 5.24 -16.15 -7.61
C GLY A 151 5.90 -14.97 -6.87
N VAL A 152 5.15 -13.93 -6.52
CA VAL A 152 5.68 -12.81 -5.75
C VAL A 152 5.80 -13.14 -4.27
N ASN A 153 6.78 -12.57 -3.60
CA ASN A 153 6.88 -12.65 -2.15
C ASN A 153 5.77 -11.78 -1.54
N SER A 154 4.76 -12.42 -0.96
CA SER A 154 3.58 -11.74 -0.41
C SER A 154 3.26 -12.21 1.00
N TRP A 155 2.80 -11.28 1.84
CA TRP A 155 2.37 -11.58 3.19
C TRP A 155 1.19 -10.68 3.62
N THR A 156 0.55 -11.03 4.72
CA THR A 156 -0.55 -10.27 5.31
C THR A 156 -0.30 -10.03 6.78
N ASN A 157 -0.57 -8.82 7.23
CA ASN A 157 -0.68 -8.48 8.64
C ASN A 157 -2.15 -8.46 9.08
N GLY A 158 -2.36 -8.70 10.39
CA GLY A 158 -3.61 -8.32 11.03
C GLY A 158 -4.73 -9.35 10.95
N VAL A 159 -4.45 -10.58 11.37
CA VAL A 159 -5.53 -11.37 11.97
C VAL A 159 -5.42 -11.16 13.47
N CYS A 160 -6.31 -10.34 14.06
CA CYS A 160 -6.51 -10.41 15.49
C CYS A 160 -6.95 -11.85 15.81
N SER A 161 -6.07 -12.61 16.42
CA SER A 161 -6.46 -13.87 17.08
C SER A 161 -7.52 -13.53 18.12
N ASP A 162 -8.60 -14.27 18.12
CA ASP A 162 -9.65 -14.24 19.16
C ASP A 162 -9.06 -14.44 20.55
#